data_d1bc02145b4c07c5200634eb4ceda3b3
#
_entry.id   d1bc02145b4c07c5200634eb4ceda3b3
#
_cell.length_a   1.000
_cell.length_b   1.000
_cell.length_c   1.000
_cell.angle_alpha   90.00
_cell.angle_beta   90.00
_cell.angle_gamma   90.00
#
_symmetry.space_group_name_H-M   'P 1'
#
loop_
_entity.id
_entity.type
_entity.pdbx_description
1 polymer ?
#
loop_
_entity_poly.entity_id
_entity_poly.type
_entity_poly.pdbx_seq_one_letter_code
_entity_poly.pdbx_strand_id
1 'polypeptide(L)'
;LGNVSISSLASKAFAKGPFLRKTKIKNFTEDLIKKFDVKASSSSALANSLSGGNKQKLIIARELSLESDVIIAENPTWGVDLGAINQIHYELLSMRENGHAILLVSSDLDEILTLSDRVLVMFESELSQSFCTEKVTREELGKLMLMKASEKKKRKRQISHEAI
;
A
#
# COMPACT_ATOMS: atom_id res chain seq x y z
N LEU A 1 -10.84 15.82 11.50
CA LEU A 1 -10.85 16.68 10.30
C LEU A 1 -9.42 17.10 9.90
N GLY A 2 -8.62 17.67 10.80
CA GLY A 2 -7.28 18.19 10.49
C GLY A 2 -6.34 17.17 9.83
N ASN A 3 -6.24 15.97 10.38
CA ASN A 3 -5.35 14.92 9.87
C ASN A 3 -5.70 14.43 8.45
N VAL A 4 -6.98 14.45 8.09
CA VAL A 4 -7.42 14.05 6.74
C VAL A 4 -7.16 15.15 5.73
N SER A 5 -7.26 16.41 6.13
CA SER A 5 -7.09 17.55 5.23
C SER A 5 -5.63 17.96 5.01
N ILE A 6 -4.69 17.56 5.88
CA ILE A 6 -3.29 18.02 5.81
C ILE A 6 -2.66 17.69 4.46
N SER A 7 -2.75 16.45 4.01
CA SER A 7 -2.18 16.01 2.73
C SER A 7 -2.87 16.66 1.52
N SER A 8 -4.14 17.03 1.68
CA SER A 8 -4.98 17.62 0.62
C SER A 8 -5.07 19.15 0.70
N LEU A 9 -4.42 19.80 1.66
CA LEU A 9 -4.47 21.27 1.83
C LEU A 9 -3.84 22.01 0.63
N ALA A 10 -2.88 21.39 -0.06
CA ALA A 10 -2.32 21.91 -1.30
C ALA A 10 -3.35 21.91 -2.45
N SER A 11 -4.41 21.11 -2.36
CA SER A 11 -5.51 21.09 -3.32
C SER A 11 -6.41 22.31 -3.12
N LYS A 12 -6.64 23.05 -4.20
CA LYS A 12 -7.62 24.17 -4.23
C LYS A 12 -9.06 23.75 -3.87
N ALA A 13 -9.32 22.42 -3.78
CA ALA A 13 -10.63 21.87 -3.42
C ALA A 13 -11.04 22.23 -1.99
N PHE A 14 -10.09 22.23 -1.04
CA PHE A 14 -10.36 22.43 0.40
C PHE A 14 -10.06 23.84 0.91
N ALA A 15 -9.43 24.70 0.09
CA ALA A 15 -9.13 26.07 0.44
C ALA A 15 -9.75 27.06 -0.55
N LYS A 16 -10.09 28.27 -0.06
CA LYS A 16 -10.45 29.43 -0.88
C LYS A 16 -9.67 30.63 -0.35
N GLY A 17 -8.50 30.89 -0.97
CA GLY A 17 -7.55 31.84 -0.44
C GLY A 17 -7.04 31.37 0.95
N PRO A 18 -6.98 32.23 1.97
CA PRO A 18 -6.52 31.86 3.31
C PRO A 18 -7.56 31.05 4.12
N PHE A 19 -8.75 30.81 3.60
CA PHE A 19 -9.85 30.20 4.34
C PHE A 19 -10.06 28.74 3.95
N LEU A 20 -10.17 27.87 4.98
CA LEU A 20 -10.52 26.46 4.81
C LEU A 20 -12.04 26.28 4.63
N ARG A 21 -12.42 25.46 3.67
CA ARG A 21 -13.81 25.06 3.43
C ARG A 21 -14.23 23.93 4.37
N LYS A 22 -14.48 24.24 5.64
CA LYS A 22 -14.74 23.27 6.72
C LYS A 22 -15.81 22.23 6.37
N THR A 23 -16.90 22.66 5.72
CA THR A 23 -17.99 21.75 5.31
C THR A 23 -17.52 20.73 4.27
N LYS A 24 -16.71 21.16 3.28
CA LYS A 24 -16.15 20.21 2.28
C LYS A 24 -15.20 19.22 2.92
N ILE A 25 -14.33 19.66 3.82
CA ILE A 25 -13.42 18.80 4.56
C ILE A 25 -14.21 17.80 5.42
N LYS A 26 -15.29 18.24 6.07
CA LYS A 26 -16.14 17.38 6.88
C LYS A 26 -16.78 16.28 6.02
N ASN A 27 -17.45 16.64 4.94
CA ASN A 27 -18.12 15.68 4.05
C ASN A 27 -17.10 14.67 3.49
N PHE A 28 -15.97 15.15 2.97
CA PHE A 28 -14.89 14.29 2.49
C PHE A 28 -14.37 13.32 3.56
N THR A 29 -14.21 13.80 4.81
CA THR A 29 -13.78 12.93 5.91
C THR A 29 -14.85 11.87 6.24
N GLU A 30 -16.12 12.22 6.19
CA GLU A 30 -17.23 11.30 6.43
C GLU A 30 -17.32 10.23 5.33
N ASP A 31 -17.09 10.61 4.08
CA ASP A 31 -17.02 9.68 2.95
C ASP A 31 -15.88 8.68 3.11
N LEU A 32 -14.68 9.14 3.49
CA LEU A 32 -13.54 8.27 3.75
C LEU A 32 -13.78 7.32 4.93
N ILE A 33 -14.33 7.84 6.03
CA ILE A 33 -14.68 7.03 7.22
C ILE A 33 -15.63 5.90 6.81
N LYS A 34 -16.64 6.20 5.99
CA LYS A 34 -17.60 5.22 5.51
C LYS A 34 -16.97 4.23 4.52
N LYS A 35 -16.22 4.72 3.54
CA LYS A 35 -15.61 3.90 2.48
C LYS A 35 -14.64 2.86 3.05
N PHE A 36 -13.83 3.23 4.03
CA PHE A 36 -12.83 2.37 4.65
C PHE A 36 -13.26 1.74 5.96
N ASP A 37 -14.55 1.84 6.30
CA ASP A 37 -15.11 1.29 7.56
C ASP A 37 -14.28 1.68 8.79
N VAL A 38 -13.90 2.94 8.90
CA VAL A 38 -13.15 3.45 10.06
C VAL A 38 -14.12 3.61 11.23
N LYS A 39 -13.89 2.89 12.32
CA LYS A 39 -14.72 3.04 13.53
C LYS A 39 -14.29 4.27 14.30
N ALA A 40 -14.98 5.38 14.05
CA ALA A 40 -14.80 6.67 14.73
C ALA A 40 -16.15 7.14 15.29
N SER A 41 -16.14 7.79 16.45
CA SER A 41 -17.35 8.34 17.08
C SER A 41 -17.96 9.50 16.27
N SER A 42 -17.12 10.21 15.54
CA SER A 42 -17.54 11.29 14.62
C SER A 42 -16.38 11.65 13.68
N SER A 43 -16.67 12.37 12.59
CA SER A 43 -15.65 12.96 11.71
C SER A 43 -14.74 13.98 12.42
N SER A 44 -15.16 14.48 13.58
CA SER A 44 -14.39 15.41 14.44
C SER A 44 -13.61 14.73 15.54
N ALA A 45 -13.71 13.40 15.68
CA ALA A 45 -12.97 12.65 16.71
C ALA A 45 -11.46 12.89 16.58
N LEU A 46 -10.77 12.85 17.71
CA LEU A 46 -9.31 12.93 17.74
C LEU A 46 -8.71 11.64 17.20
N ALA A 47 -7.70 11.73 16.35
CA ALA A 47 -7.02 10.54 15.81
C ALA A 47 -6.45 9.65 16.93
N ASN A 48 -6.04 10.23 18.06
CA ASN A 48 -5.55 9.49 19.22
C ASN A 48 -6.62 8.60 19.90
N SER A 49 -7.91 8.90 19.72
CA SER A 49 -9.00 8.08 20.27
C SER A 49 -9.30 6.84 19.43
N LEU A 50 -8.70 6.71 18.23
CA LEU A 50 -8.87 5.56 17.38
C LEU A 50 -7.95 4.40 17.82
N SER A 51 -8.42 3.16 17.66
CA SER A 51 -7.57 1.98 17.77
C SER A 51 -6.46 1.97 16.71
N GLY A 52 -5.41 1.16 16.89
CA GLY A 52 -4.31 1.05 15.95
C GLY A 52 -4.79 0.74 14.51
N GLY A 53 -5.63 -0.27 14.36
CA GLY A 53 -6.19 -0.65 13.05
C GLY A 53 -7.04 0.48 12.42
N ASN A 54 -7.85 1.20 13.20
CA ASN A 54 -8.61 2.33 12.67
C ASN A 54 -7.74 3.54 12.32
N LYS A 55 -6.61 3.73 12.99
CA LYS A 55 -5.60 4.71 12.56
C LYS A 55 -4.98 4.33 11.22
N GLN A 56 -4.64 3.07 11.05
CA GLN A 56 -4.08 2.56 9.80
C GLN A 56 -5.08 2.69 8.64
N LYS A 57 -6.34 2.28 8.84
CA LYS A 57 -7.42 2.50 7.86
C LYS A 57 -7.54 3.97 7.46
N LEU A 58 -7.49 4.89 8.42
CA LEU A 58 -7.61 6.33 8.15
C LEU A 58 -6.39 6.88 7.38
N ILE A 59 -5.18 6.41 7.69
CA ILE A 59 -3.97 6.80 6.96
C ILE A 59 -4.08 6.36 5.51
N ILE A 60 -4.41 5.09 5.27
CA ILE A 60 -4.55 4.52 3.93
C ILE A 60 -5.66 5.23 3.16
N ALA A 61 -6.84 5.42 3.78
CA ALA A 61 -7.95 6.15 3.18
C ALA A 61 -7.52 7.54 2.70
N ARG A 62 -6.75 8.26 3.53
CA ARG A 62 -6.23 9.58 3.21
C ARG A 62 -5.26 9.53 2.03
N GLU A 63 -4.24 8.66 2.08
CA GLU A 63 -3.19 8.59 1.07
C GLU A 63 -3.74 8.11 -0.29
N LEU A 64 -4.60 7.09 -0.29
CA LEU A 64 -5.24 6.61 -1.53
C LEU A 64 -6.28 7.58 -2.11
N SER A 65 -6.68 8.62 -1.37
CA SER A 65 -7.55 9.68 -1.88
C SER A 65 -6.81 10.84 -2.55
N LEU A 66 -5.48 10.80 -2.56
CA LEU A 66 -4.66 11.81 -3.25
C LEU A 66 -4.57 11.47 -4.74
N GLU A 67 -4.65 12.50 -5.58
CA GLU A 67 -4.35 12.38 -7.01
C GLU A 67 -2.82 12.26 -7.18
N SER A 68 -2.32 11.04 -7.33
CA SER A 68 -0.90 10.73 -7.48
C SER A 68 -0.71 9.67 -8.56
N ASP A 69 0.17 9.92 -9.53
CA ASP A 69 0.50 8.96 -10.58
C ASP A 69 1.23 7.72 -10.04
N VAL A 70 1.95 7.89 -8.93
CA VAL A 70 2.76 6.83 -8.29
C VAL A 70 2.40 6.73 -6.81
N ILE A 71 2.15 5.50 -6.36
CA ILE A 71 1.83 5.17 -4.98
C ILE A 71 2.92 4.26 -4.43
N ILE A 72 3.45 4.61 -3.26
CA ILE A 72 4.35 3.74 -2.49
C ILE A 72 3.59 3.25 -1.26
N ALA A 73 3.31 1.95 -1.21
CA ALA A 73 2.61 1.29 -0.12
C ALA A 73 3.57 0.37 0.63
N GLU A 74 3.93 0.75 1.85
CA GLU A 74 4.78 -0.05 2.73
C GLU A 74 3.94 -0.71 3.81
N ASN A 75 3.90 -2.06 3.82
CA ASN A 75 3.13 -2.90 4.74
C ASN A 75 1.70 -2.37 4.97
N PRO A 76 0.91 -2.13 3.89
CA PRO A 76 -0.34 -1.40 3.99
C PRO A 76 -1.39 -2.11 4.85
N THR A 77 -1.31 -3.43 4.98
CA THR A 77 -2.27 -4.23 5.73
C THR A 77 -1.82 -4.55 7.16
N TRP A 78 -0.68 -4.04 7.59
CA TRP A 78 -0.16 -4.37 8.91
C TRP A 78 -1.05 -3.81 10.04
N GLY A 79 -1.44 -4.70 10.95
CA GLY A 79 -2.21 -4.32 12.14
C GLY A 79 -3.69 -3.99 11.90
N VAL A 80 -4.25 -4.36 10.76
CA VAL A 80 -5.67 -4.20 10.45
C VAL A 80 -6.41 -5.56 10.46
N ASP A 81 -7.73 -5.51 10.56
CA ASP A 81 -8.57 -6.70 10.49
C ASP A 81 -8.74 -7.21 9.03
N LEU A 82 -9.18 -8.47 8.89
CA LEU A 82 -9.33 -9.14 7.59
C LEU A 82 -10.25 -8.37 6.62
N GLY A 83 -11.31 -7.75 7.12
CA GLY A 83 -12.20 -6.93 6.29
C GLY A 83 -11.49 -5.71 5.71
N ALA A 84 -10.62 -5.08 6.52
CA ALA A 84 -9.80 -3.96 6.07
C ALA A 84 -8.71 -4.40 5.07
N ILE A 85 -8.10 -5.57 5.24
CA ILE A 85 -7.15 -6.13 4.28
C ILE A 85 -7.79 -6.20 2.89
N ASN A 86 -8.96 -6.85 2.79
CA ASN A 86 -9.69 -6.98 1.53
C ASN A 86 -10.03 -5.62 0.90
N GLN A 87 -10.45 -4.65 1.71
CA GLN A 87 -10.76 -3.31 1.21
C GLN A 87 -9.51 -2.59 0.69
N ILE A 88 -8.38 -2.69 1.40
CA ILE A 88 -7.11 -2.07 0.99
C ILE A 88 -6.62 -2.71 -0.32
N HIS A 89 -6.67 -4.03 -0.43
CA HIS A 89 -6.30 -4.75 -1.66
C HIS A 89 -7.18 -4.31 -2.84
N TYR A 90 -8.48 -4.23 -2.63
CA TYR A 90 -9.42 -3.76 -3.66
C TYR A 90 -9.09 -2.34 -4.14
N GLU A 91 -8.82 -1.41 -3.21
CA GLU A 91 -8.47 -0.03 -3.57
C GLU A 91 -7.16 0.05 -4.34
N LEU A 92 -6.10 -0.69 -3.92
CA LEU A 92 -4.83 -0.73 -4.64
C LEU A 92 -5.01 -1.31 -6.05
N LEU A 93 -5.73 -2.40 -6.21
CA LEU A 93 -6.03 -2.98 -7.53
C LEU A 93 -6.83 -2.01 -8.40
N SER A 94 -7.86 -1.35 -7.85
CA SER A 94 -8.63 -0.34 -8.57
C SER A 94 -7.77 0.84 -9.04
N MET A 95 -6.82 1.29 -8.23
CA MET A 95 -5.89 2.37 -8.63
C MET A 95 -4.96 1.91 -9.76
N ARG A 96 -4.45 0.67 -9.70
CA ARG A 96 -3.66 0.07 -10.78
C ARG A 96 -4.47 0.03 -12.09
N GLU A 97 -5.73 -0.41 -12.04
CA GLU A 97 -6.63 -0.45 -13.20
C GLU A 97 -6.91 0.93 -13.78
N ASN A 98 -6.91 1.97 -12.95
CA ASN A 98 -7.03 3.36 -13.37
C ASN A 98 -5.70 3.98 -13.87
N GLY A 99 -4.63 3.19 -14.00
CA GLY A 99 -3.37 3.60 -14.60
C GLY A 99 -2.33 4.15 -13.65
N HIS A 100 -2.54 4.06 -12.34
CA HIS A 100 -1.53 4.44 -11.35
C HIS A 100 -0.43 3.40 -11.24
N ALA A 101 0.82 3.82 -11.10
CA ALA A 101 1.94 2.94 -10.79
C ALA A 101 2.01 2.69 -9.27
N ILE A 102 2.14 1.43 -8.85
CA ILE A 102 2.19 1.07 -7.44
C ILE A 102 3.49 0.35 -7.11
N LEU A 103 4.24 0.88 -6.15
CA LEU A 103 5.36 0.19 -5.51
C LEU A 103 4.87 -0.36 -4.17
N LEU A 104 4.61 -1.66 -4.12
CA LEU A 104 4.25 -2.37 -2.90
C LEU A 104 5.52 -2.91 -2.24
N VAL A 105 5.73 -2.56 -0.97
CA VAL A 105 6.77 -3.13 -0.11
C VAL A 105 6.07 -3.87 1.02
N SER A 106 6.20 -5.18 1.07
CA SER A 106 5.58 -6.01 2.09
C SER A 106 6.45 -7.20 2.46
N SER A 107 6.36 -7.64 3.69
CA SER A 107 6.90 -8.91 4.17
C SER A 107 5.91 -10.07 4.03
N ASP A 108 4.66 -9.80 3.69
CA ASP A 108 3.64 -10.79 3.45
C ASP A 108 3.69 -11.26 1.99
N LEU A 109 4.09 -12.52 1.79
CA LEU A 109 4.22 -13.12 0.47
C LEU A 109 2.86 -13.28 -0.23
N ASP A 110 1.80 -13.53 0.51
CA ASP A 110 0.47 -13.69 -0.07
C ASP A 110 -0.06 -12.35 -0.58
N GLU A 111 0.19 -11.26 0.15
CA GLU A 111 -0.11 -9.90 -0.30
C GLU A 111 0.66 -9.56 -1.59
N ILE A 112 1.97 -9.82 -1.63
CA ILE A 112 2.82 -9.57 -2.81
C ILE A 112 2.34 -10.36 -4.02
N LEU A 113 2.10 -11.68 -3.87
CA LEU A 113 1.67 -12.55 -4.97
C LEU A 113 0.28 -12.21 -5.49
N THR A 114 -0.60 -11.69 -4.63
CA THR A 114 -1.97 -11.33 -5.00
C THR A 114 -2.05 -9.97 -5.74
N LEU A 115 -1.23 -8.99 -5.33
CA LEU A 115 -1.38 -7.61 -5.80
C LEU A 115 -0.39 -7.20 -6.89
N SER A 116 0.73 -7.91 -7.03
CA SER A 116 1.84 -7.45 -7.87
C SER A 116 1.94 -8.21 -9.17
N ASP A 117 2.28 -7.53 -10.26
CA ASP A 117 2.61 -8.17 -11.55
C ASP A 117 4.06 -8.68 -11.55
N ARG A 118 4.93 -7.99 -10.81
CA ARG A 118 6.37 -8.28 -10.71
C ARG A 118 6.85 -8.14 -9.29
N VAL A 119 7.76 -9.00 -8.89
CA VAL A 119 8.36 -9.00 -7.55
C VAL A 119 9.88 -9.01 -7.60
N LEU A 120 10.47 -8.25 -6.69
CA LEU A 120 11.90 -8.29 -6.37
C LEU A 120 12.03 -8.61 -4.89
N VAL A 121 13.03 -9.39 -4.53
CA VAL A 121 13.34 -9.69 -3.14
C VAL A 121 14.56 -8.87 -2.71
N MET A 122 14.42 -8.13 -1.61
CA MET A 122 15.53 -7.42 -0.96
C MET A 122 16.06 -8.26 0.21
N PHE A 123 17.35 -8.48 0.23
CA PHE A 123 18.03 -9.16 1.32
C PHE A 123 19.45 -8.59 1.50
N GLU A 124 19.85 -8.27 2.73
CA GLU A 124 21.16 -7.66 3.05
C GLU A 124 21.54 -6.48 2.13
N SER A 125 20.59 -5.56 1.91
CA SER A 125 20.74 -4.37 1.04
C SER A 125 20.97 -4.68 -0.44
N GLU A 126 20.73 -5.91 -0.90
CA GLU A 126 20.81 -6.30 -2.31
C GLU A 126 19.45 -6.72 -2.84
N LEU A 127 19.14 -6.29 -4.08
CA LEU A 127 17.93 -6.68 -4.78
C LEU A 127 18.18 -7.91 -5.66
N SER A 128 17.21 -8.83 -5.69
CA SER A 128 17.18 -9.92 -6.65
C SER A 128 16.92 -9.39 -8.08
N GLN A 129 16.97 -10.29 -9.06
CA GLN A 129 16.32 -10.04 -10.34
C GLN A 129 14.81 -9.91 -10.14
N SER A 130 14.13 -9.26 -11.10
CA SER A 130 12.66 -9.20 -11.14
C SER A 130 12.08 -10.52 -11.64
N PHE A 131 11.03 -10.99 -10.96
CA PHE A 131 10.24 -12.16 -11.34
C PHE A 131 8.82 -11.73 -11.71
N CYS A 132 8.20 -12.41 -12.66
CA CYS A 132 6.78 -12.32 -12.89
C CYS A 132 6.06 -13.14 -11.79
N THR A 133 5.08 -12.58 -11.13
CA THR A 133 4.39 -13.24 -10.01
C THR A 133 3.65 -14.51 -10.44
N GLU A 134 3.16 -14.57 -11.67
CA GLU A 134 2.52 -15.78 -12.22
C GLU A 134 3.48 -16.97 -12.41
N LYS A 135 4.80 -16.70 -12.44
CA LYS A 135 5.86 -17.70 -12.76
C LYS A 135 6.77 -18.02 -11.58
N VAL A 136 6.48 -17.48 -10.41
CA VAL A 136 7.29 -17.68 -9.20
C VAL A 136 6.44 -18.21 -8.08
N THR A 137 6.95 -19.20 -7.35
CA THR A 137 6.23 -19.78 -6.22
C THR A 137 6.58 -19.08 -4.91
N ARG A 138 5.68 -19.22 -3.91
CA ARG A 138 5.91 -18.75 -2.55
C ARG A 138 7.21 -19.30 -1.94
N GLU A 139 7.49 -20.59 -2.17
CA GLU A 139 8.69 -21.27 -1.68
C GLU A 139 9.96 -20.70 -2.31
N GLU A 140 9.92 -20.36 -3.58
CA GLU A 140 11.05 -19.74 -4.28
C GLU A 140 11.34 -18.34 -3.74
N LEU A 141 10.32 -17.52 -3.54
CA LEU A 141 10.46 -16.21 -2.93
C LEU A 141 10.97 -16.31 -1.50
N GLY A 142 10.41 -17.22 -0.69
CA GLY A 142 10.85 -17.46 0.67
C GLY A 142 12.33 -17.85 0.75
N LYS A 143 12.82 -18.72 -0.16
CA LYS A 143 14.25 -19.06 -0.26
C LYS A 143 15.10 -17.83 -0.62
N LEU A 144 14.63 -16.99 -1.54
CA LEU A 144 15.33 -15.77 -1.94
C LEU A 144 15.45 -14.76 -0.80
N MET A 145 14.49 -14.71 0.10
CA MET A 145 14.53 -13.85 1.30
C MET A 145 15.60 -14.27 2.31
N LEU A 146 16.09 -15.51 2.23
CA LEU A 146 17.09 -16.07 3.13
C LEU A 146 18.49 -16.22 2.50
N MET A 147 18.66 -15.96 1.20
CA MET A 147 19.88 -16.21 0.46
C MET A 147 20.59 -14.91 0.04
N LYS A 148 21.92 -14.85 0.23
CA LYS A 148 22.75 -13.76 -0.28
C LYS A 148 22.67 -13.63 -1.80
N ALA A 149 22.74 -12.42 -2.32
CA ALA A 149 22.65 -12.17 -3.77
C ALA A 149 23.83 -12.79 -4.54
N SER A 150 24.99 -12.96 -3.89
CA SER A 150 26.14 -13.69 -4.43
C SER A 150 25.86 -15.17 -4.74
N GLU A 151 25.03 -15.82 -3.90
CA GLU A 151 24.58 -17.19 -4.11
C GLU A 151 23.49 -17.28 -5.18
N LYS A 152 22.64 -16.25 -5.26
CA LYS A 152 21.60 -16.12 -6.30
C LYS A 152 22.19 -16.09 -7.71
N LYS A 153 23.33 -15.39 -7.89
CA LYS A 153 24.04 -15.33 -9.20
C LYS A 153 24.67 -16.67 -9.60
N LYS A 154 25.20 -17.44 -8.65
CA LYS A 154 25.77 -18.77 -8.93
C LYS A 154 24.70 -19.75 -9.40
N ARG A 155 23.53 -19.76 -8.79
CA ARG A 155 22.42 -20.64 -9.15
C ARG A 155 21.83 -20.32 -10.52
N LYS A 156 21.78 -19.02 -10.92
CA LYS A 156 21.33 -18.62 -12.24
C LYS A 156 22.23 -19.15 -13.37
N ARG A 157 23.55 -19.19 -13.16
CA ARG A 157 24.50 -19.79 -14.13
C ARG A 157 24.32 -21.29 -14.27
N GLN A 158 24.00 -21.97 -13.17
CA GLN A 158 23.76 -23.41 -13.17
C GLN A 158 22.48 -23.79 -13.92
N ILE A 159 21.37 -23.11 -13.67
CA ILE A 159 20.09 -23.36 -14.34
C ILE A 159 20.18 -23.05 -15.86
N SER A 160 20.94 -22.00 -16.23
CA SER A 160 21.16 -21.67 -17.65
C SER A 160 22.05 -22.69 -18.38
N HIS A 161 22.84 -23.48 -17.66
CA HIS A 161 23.65 -24.55 -18.24
C HIS A 161 22.96 -25.90 -18.32
N GLU A 162 21.90 -26.12 -17.50
CA GLU A 162 21.09 -27.34 -17.52
C GLU A 162 19.91 -27.26 -18.53
N ALA A 163 19.68 -26.10 -19.13
CA ALA A 163 18.60 -25.85 -20.09
C ALA A 163 19.06 -25.78 -21.56
N ILE A 164 20.29 -26.26 -21.82
CA ILE A 164 20.86 -26.50 -23.16
C ILE A 164 21.10 -28.00 -23.33
#